data_10ec6f2429a7b62da4fb616c680352c2
#
_entry.id   10ec6f2429a7b62da4fb616c680352c2
#
_cell.length_a   1.000
_cell.length_b   1.000
_cell.length_c   1.000
_cell.angle_alpha   90.00
_cell.angle_beta   90.00
_cell.angle_gamma   90.00
#
_symmetry.space_group_name_H-M   'P 1'
#
loop_
_entity.id
_entity.type
_entity.pdbx_description
1 polymer ?
#
loop_
_entity_poly.entity_id
_entity_poly.type
_entity_poly.pdbx_seq_one_letter_code
_entity_poly.pdbx_strand_id
1 'polypeptide(L)'
;MSDPRTRMKPEARRENILAVAMDIAIKQGYDNVTRERIATQAGISTGLVNHAFSTMTKLRRAVMRAAIQRELLPIIAKGIAEGCSIAHGADNTLKSRAMQWMLEQPVTASDDEE
;
A
#
# COMPACT_ATOMS: atom_id res chain seq x y z
N MET A 1 9.76 20.50 -26.10
CA MET A 1 10.22 19.22 -25.61
C MET A 1 9.03 18.40 -25.10
N SER A 2 9.00 17.17 -25.47
CA SER A 2 7.89 16.38 -25.01
C SER A 2 8.08 16.04 -23.55
N ASP A 3 6.98 16.02 -22.84
CA ASP A 3 7.01 15.71 -21.42
C ASP A 3 7.11 14.19 -21.27
N PRO A 4 8.22 13.68 -20.80
CA PRO A 4 8.37 12.23 -20.67
C PRO A 4 7.34 11.60 -19.75
N ARG A 5 6.77 12.38 -18.85
CA ARG A 5 5.79 11.82 -17.93
C ARG A 5 4.51 11.42 -18.62
N THR A 6 4.17 12.10 -19.70
CA THR A 6 2.95 11.76 -20.42
C THR A 6 3.14 10.52 -21.27
N ARG A 7 4.38 10.07 -21.41
CA ARG A 7 4.68 8.89 -22.20
C ARG A 7 5.27 7.78 -21.37
N MET A 8 4.95 7.79 -20.09
CA MET A 8 5.43 6.77 -19.20
C MET A 8 4.98 5.40 -19.69
N LYS A 9 5.90 4.46 -19.74
CA LYS A 9 5.59 3.10 -20.14
C LYS A 9 4.66 2.44 -19.15
N PRO A 10 3.85 1.46 -19.60
CA PRO A 10 2.91 0.81 -18.68
C PRO A 10 3.58 0.23 -17.43
N GLU A 11 4.75 -0.38 -17.57
CA GLU A 11 5.44 -0.93 -16.39
C GLU A 11 5.85 0.18 -15.42
N ALA A 12 6.39 1.27 -15.96
CA ALA A 12 6.81 2.38 -15.10
C ALA A 12 5.62 3.04 -14.45
N ARG A 13 4.50 3.15 -15.17
CA ARG A 13 3.27 3.70 -14.61
C ARG A 13 2.76 2.82 -13.48
N ARG A 14 2.77 1.52 -13.71
CA ARG A 14 2.32 0.56 -12.72
C ARG A 14 3.17 0.66 -11.45
N GLU A 15 4.49 0.76 -11.61
CA GLU A 15 5.39 0.89 -10.47
C GLU A 15 5.19 2.21 -9.74
N ASN A 16 4.95 3.28 -10.48
CA ASN A 16 4.69 4.57 -9.86
C ASN A 16 3.41 4.55 -9.04
N ILE A 17 2.35 3.98 -9.59
CA ILE A 17 1.08 3.85 -8.87
C ILE A 17 1.27 3.01 -7.62
N LEU A 18 2.02 1.90 -7.74
CA LEU A 18 2.27 1.04 -6.60
C LEU A 18 3.05 1.77 -5.51
N ALA A 19 4.06 2.55 -5.89
CA ALA A 19 4.84 3.32 -4.92
C ALA A 19 3.98 4.34 -4.20
N VAL A 20 3.10 5.02 -4.93
CA VAL A 20 2.18 5.99 -4.33
C VAL A 20 1.22 5.27 -3.38
N ALA A 21 0.70 4.12 -3.80
CA ALA A 21 -0.21 3.35 -2.95
C ALA A 21 0.47 2.92 -1.65
N MET A 22 1.73 2.51 -1.72
CA MET A 22 2.47 2.12 -0.53
C MET A 22 2.72 3.31 0.38
N ASP A 23 3.01 4.46 -0.19
CA ASP A 23 3.20 5.67 0.59
C ASP A 23 1.92 6.03 1.35
N ILE A 24 0.78 5.95 0.69
CA ILE A 24 -0.51 6.19 1.33
C ILE A 24 -0.74 5.17 2.44
N ALA A 25 -0.43 3.89 2.18
CA ALA A 25 -0.62 2.84 3.16
C ALA A 25 0.19 3.09 4.42
N ILE A 26 1.41 3.58 4.28
CA ILE A 26 2.26 3.87 5.42
C ILE A 26 1.80 5.12 6.17
N LYS A 27 1.49 6.17 5.44
CA LYS A 27 1.19 7.45 6.07
C LYS A 27 -0.24 7.58 6.56
N GLN A 28 -1.18 7.01 5.81
CA GLN A 28 -2.59 7.19 6.11
C GLN A 28 -3.28 5.89 6.50
N GLY A 29 -2.61 4.76 6.32
CA GLY A 29 -3.17 3.46 6.64
C GLY A 29 -3.54 2.67 5.39
N TYR A 30 -3.35 1.37 5.47
CA TYR A 30 -3.64 0.46 4.36
C TYR A 30 -5.10 0.57 3.92
N ASP A 31 -6.02 0.81 4.87
CA ASP A 31 -7.43 0.96 4.58
C ASP A 31 -7.75 2.20 3.75
N ASN A 32 -6.85 3.14 3.73
CA ASN A 32 -7.07 4.41 3.04
C ASN A 32 -6.48 4.45 1.63
N VAL A 33 -6.01 3.30 1.15
CA VAL A 33 -5.51 3.20 -0.22
C VAL A 33 -6.72 3.09 -1.15
N THR A 34 -7.04 4.19 -1.82
CA THR A 34 -8.16 4.27 -2.75
C THR A 34 -7.67 4.80 -4.09
N ARG A 35 -8.44 4.56 -5.14
CA ARG A 35 -8.09 5.07 -6.46
C ARG A 35 -7.97 6.58 -6.45
N GLU A 36 -8.90 7.23 -5.78
CA GLU A 36 -8.94 8.70 -5.74
C GLU A 36 -7.72 9.26 -5.04
N ARG A 37 -7.32 8.67 -3.93
CA ARG A 37 -6.15 9.14 -3.21
C ARG A 37 -4.88 8.91 -4.02
N ILE A 38 -4.80 7.75 -4.67
CA ILE A 38 -3.65 7.45 -5.53
C ILE A 38 -3.58 8.43 -6.69
N ALA A 39 -4.71 8.64 -7.36
CA ALA A 39 -4.75 9.54 -8.52
C ALA A 39 -4.35 10.96 -8.12
N THR A 40 -4.90 11.43 -7.02
CA THR A 40 -4.57 12.77 -6.53
C THR A 40 -3.10 12.90 -6.20
N GLN A 41 -2.55 11.95 -5.47
CA GLN A 41 -1.15 12.03 -5.06
C GLN A 41 -0.20 11.83 -6.24
N ALA A 42 -0.55 10.98 -7.18
CA ALA A 42 0.28 10.73 -8.36
C ALA A 42 0.10 11.79 -9.45
N GLY A 43 -0.94 12.61 -9.35
CA GLY A 43 -1.20 13.64 -10.35
C GLY A 43 -1.73 13.07 -11.65
N ILE A 44 -2.52 12.00 -11.58
CA ILE A 44 -3.07 11.34 -12.77
C ILE A 44 -4.58 11.15 -12.57
N SER A 45 -5.25 10.67 -13.61
CA SER A 45 -6.68 10.40 -13.51
C SER A 45 -6.93 9.05 -12.86
N THR A 46 -8.13 8.89 -12.29
CA THR A 46 -8.52 7.58 -11.76
C THR A 46 -8.61 6.54 -12.86
N GLY A 47 -8.90 6.96 -14.10
CA GLY A 47 -8.90 6.04 -15.24
C GLY A 47 -7.54 5.42 -15.48
N LEU A 48 -6.46 6.18 -15.29
CA LEU A 48 -5.13 5.62 -15.44
C LEU A 48 -4.80 4.62 -14.33
N VAL A 49 -5.29 4.87 -13.12
CA VAL A 49 -5.14 3.89 -12.04
C VAL A 49 -5.86 2.61 -12.40
N ASN A 50 -7.10 2.71 -12.91
CA ASN A 50 -7.86 1.54 -13.34
C ASN A 50 -7.20 0.79 -14.48
N HIS A 51 -6.53 1.51 -15.37
CA HIS A 51 -5.84 0.88 -16.48
C HIS A 51 -4.66 0.05 -15.98
N ALA A 52 -3.96 0.56 -14.97
CA ALA A 52 -2.80 -0.14 -14.42
C ALA A 52 -3.22 -1.33 -13.54
N PHE A 53 -4.25 -1.14 -12.74
CA PHE A 53 -4.77 -2.18 -11.84
C PHE A 53 -6.28 -2.20 -11.99
N SER A 54 -6.78 -3.22 -12.64
CA SER A 54 -8.19 -3.25 -13.02
C SER A 54 -9.14 -3.28 -11.83
N THR A 55 -8.70 -3.76 -10.67
CA THR A 55 -9.52 -3.78 -9.47
C THR A 55 -8.70 -3.34 -8.28
N MET A 56 -9.38 -2.84 -7.25
CA MET A 56 -8.71 -2.50 -5.99
C MET A 56 -8.14 -3.73 -5.32
N THR A 57 -8.78 -4.87 -5.48
CA THR A 57 -8.25 -6.11 -4.93
C THR A 57 -6.89 -6.42 -5.51
N LYS A 58 -6.74 -6.29 -6.82
CA LYS A 58 -5.44 -6.54 -7.47
C LYS A 58 -4.39 -5.54 -7.00
N LEU A 59 -4.80 -4.27 -6.86
CA LEU A 59 -3.89 -3.24 -6.37
C LEU A 59 -3.43 -3.54 -4.95
N ARG A 60 -4.36 -3.87 -4.07
CA ARG A 60 -4.02 -4.15 -2.67
C ARG A 60 -3.13 -5.37 -2.52
N ARG A 61 -3.38 -6.39 -3.34
CA ARG A 61 -2.50 -7.56 -3.35
C ARG A 61 -1.09 -7.19 -3.79
N ALA A 62 -0.98 -6.33 -4.80
CA ALA A 62 0.33 -5.88 -5.26
C ALA A 62 1.04 -5.08 -4.18
N VAL A 63 0.30 -4.22 -3.46
CA VAL A 63 0.85 -3.47 -2.34
C VAL A 63 1.39 -4.42 -1.27
N MET A 64 0.60 -5.45 -0.92
CA MET A 64 1.03 -6.37 0.13
C MET A 64 2.26 -7.18 -0.29
N ARG A 65 2.31 -7.64 -1.55
CA ARG A 65 3.48 -8.37 -2.03
C ARG A 65 4.73 -7.48 -2.01
N ALA A 66 4.59 -6.23 -2.43
CA ALA A 66 5.70 -5.29 -2.40
C ALA A 66 6.13 -4.99 -0.96
N ALA A 67 5.16 -4.87 -0.06
CA ALA A 67 5.46 -4.63 1.35
C ALA A 67 6.26 -5.78 1.94
N ILE A 68 5.91 -7.01 1.57
CA ILE A 68 6.64 -8.18 2.05
C ILE A 68 8.07 -8.17 1.51
N GLN A 69 8.24 -7.88 0.23
CA GLN A 69 9.57 -7.82 -0.38
C GLN A 69 10.44 -6.75 0.25
N ARG A 70 9.85 -5.66 0.67
CA ARG A 70 10.58 -4.53 1.25
C ARG A 70 10.52 -4.51 2.77
N GLU A 71 9.88 -5.52 3.36
CA GLU A 71 9.76 -5.67 4.81
C GLU A 71 9.14 -4.45 5.47
N LEU A 72 8.06 -3.95 4.88
CA LEU A 72 7.35 -2.78 5.42
C LEU A 72 6.37 -3.25 6.48
N LEU A 73 6.84 -3.31 7.71
CA LEU A 73 6.09 -3.90 8.83
C LEU A 73 4.71 -3.29 9.05
N PRO A 74 4.52 -1.96 8.93
CA PRO A 74 3.19 -1.40 9.15
C PRO A 74 2.13 -1.96 8.21
N ILE A 75 2.49 -2.17 6.95
CA ILE A 75 1.55 -2.69 5.96
C ILE A 75 1.29 -4.17 6.21
N ILE A 76 2.35 -4.92 6.49
CA ILE A 76 2.24 -6.36 6.74
C ILE A 76 1.38 -6.62 7.96
N ALA A 77 1.61 -5.87 9.04
CA ALA A 77 0.86 -6.02 10.27
C ALA A 77 -0.62 -5.76 10.04
N LYS A 78 -0.94 -4.73 9.28
CA LYS A 78 -2.33 -4.41 8.96
C LYS A 78 -2.97 -5.52 8.14
N GLY A 79 -2.22 -6.07 7.17
CA GLY A 79 -2.73 -7.18 6.37
C GLY A 79 -3.02 -8.41 7.21
N ILE A 80 -2.14 -8.73 8.15
CA ILE A 80 -2.37 -9.86 9.05
C ILE A 80 -3.62 -9.62 9.87
N ALA A 81 -3.78 -8.42 10.41
CA ALA A 81 -4.94 -8.09 11.23
C ALA A 81 -6.25 -8.19 10.45
N GLU A 82 -6.21 -7.90 9.16
CA GLU A 82 -7.40 -7.94 8.32
C GLU A 82 -7.62 -9.28 7.64
N GLY A 83 -6.77 -10.25 7.88
CA GLY A 83 -6.93 -11.56 7.29
C GLY A 83 -6.49 -11.68 5.85
N CYS A 84 -5.58 -10.81 5.42
CA CYS A 84 -5.07 -10.87 4.05
C CYS A 84 -4.25 -12.14 3.84
N SER A 85 -4.65 -12.96 2.87
CA SER A 85 -3.98 -14.23 2.64
C SER A 85 -2.53 -14.07 2.25
N ILE A 86 -2.19 -13.02 1.52
CA ILE A 86 -0.82 -12.77 1.12
C ILE A 86 0.04 -12.45 2.33
N ALA A 87 -0.46 -11.59 3.24
CA ALA A 87 0.26 -11.27 4.46
C ALA A 87 0.43 -12.48 5.34
N HIS A 88 -0.62 -13.30 5.48
CA HIS A 88 -0.55 -14.52 6.27
C HIS A 88 0.40 -15.54 5.67
N GLY A 89 0.62 -15.49 4.36
CA GLY A 89 1.55 -16.38 3.69
C GLY A 89 3.01 -15.94 3.74
N ALA A 90 3.29 -14.81 4.37
CA ALA A 90 4.66 -14.33 4.47
C ALA A 90 5.48 -15.24 5.38
N ASP A 91 6.81 -15.13 5.27
CA ASP A 91 7.71 -15.87 6.11
C ASP A 91 7.39 -15.64 7.59
N ASN A 92 7.51 -16.70 8.39
CA ASN A 92 7.17 -16.62 9.82
C ASN A 92 8.00 -15.59 10.57
N THR A 93 9.28 -15.47 10.23
CA THR A 93 10.12 -14.46 10.87
C THR A 93 9.61 -13.06 10.58
N LEU A 94 9.23 -12.81 9.34
CA LEU A 94 8.71 -11.50 8.96
C LEU A 94 7.37 -11.23 9.63
N LYS A 95 6.49 -12.23 9.70
CA LYS A 95 5.20 -12.08 10.38
C LYS A 95 5.41 -11.78 11.86
N SER A 96 6.35 -12.47 12.50
CA SER A 96 6.64 -12.22 13.91
C SER A 96 7.13 -10.80 14.11
N ARG A 97 8.00 -10.33 13.24
CA ARG A 97 8.49 -8.95 13.33
C ARG A 97 7.37 -7.94 13.16
N ALA A 98 6.45 -8.21 12.23
CA ALA A 98 5.32 -7.31 12.00
C ALA A 98 4.40 -7.27 13.22
N MET A 99 4.13 -8.43 13.82
CA MET A 99 3.30 -8.49 15.01
C MET A 99 3.97 -7.79 16.18
N GLN A 100 5.27 -7.98 16.33
CA GLN A 100 6.01 -7.30 17.39
C GLN A 100 5.99 -5.79 17.17
N TRP A 101 6.18 -5.35 15.94
CA TRP A 101 6.10 -3.93 15.62
C TRP A 101 4.74 -3.37 16.04
N MET A 102 3.67 -4.11 15.74
CA MET A 102 2.31 -3.66 16.08
C MET A 102 2.14 -3.50 17.58
N LEU A 103 2.69 -4.44 18.35
CA LEU A 103 2.57 -4.39 19.80
C LEU A 103 3.36 -3.24 20.41
N GLU A 104 4.39 -2.77 19.72
CA GLU A 104 5.23 -1.69 20.21
C GLU A 104 4.70 -0.31 19.87
N GLN A 105 3.66 -0.23 19.04
CA GLN A 105 3.11 1.06 18.66
C GLN A 105 2.28 1.64 19.81
N PRO A 106 2.31 2.96 19.99
CA PRO A 106 1.49 3.56 21.02
C PRO A 106 0.02 3.40 20.70
N VAL A 107 -0.77 3.36 21.75
CA VAL A 107 -2.22 3.28 21.59
C VAL A 107 -2.71 4.65 21.18
N THR A 108 -3.19 4.76 19.97
CA THR A 108 -3.61 6.06 19.47
C THR A 108 -5.06 6.34 19.74
N ALA A 109 -5.81 5.33 20.03
CA ALA A 109 -7.21 5.53 20.28
C ALA A 109 -7.44 6.42 21.43
N SER A 110 -6.53 6.48 22.22
CA SER A 110 -6.69 7.27 23.32
C SER A 110 -6.79 8.65 22.97
N ASP A 111 -6.56 8.78 22.10
CA ASP A 111 -6.73 10.00 21.86
C ASP A 111 -8.03 10.42 22.03
N ASP A 112 -8.16 9.82 22.59
CA ASP A 112 -8.95 10.22 22.86
C ASP A 112 -9.51 10.75 23.66
N GLU A 113 -9.45 10.61 23.82
CA GLU A 113 -9.80 11.08 24.50
C GLU A 113 -10.01 11.91 24.99
N GLU A 114 -10.08 12.03 25.11
CA GLU A 114 -10.17 12.80 25.66
C GLU A 114 -10.46 13.41 25.94
#